data_5de444edfd9493cbe7e83e2c800b6202
#
_entry.id   5de444edfd9493cbe7e83e2c800b6202
#
_cell.length_a   1.000
_cell.length_b   1.000
_cell.length_c   1.000
_cell.angle_alpha   90.00
_cell.angle_beta   90.00
_cell.angle_gamma   90.00
#
_symmetry.space_group_name_H-M   'P 1'
#
loop_
_entity.id
_entity.type
_entity.pdbx_description
1 polymer ?
#
loop_
_entity_poly.entity_id
_entity_poly.type
_entity_poly.pdbx_seq_one_letter_code
_entity_poly.pdbx_strand_id
1 'polypeptide(L)'
;SADTELKPVEKGEKIFYGNLNFAWPIPGYTAISSPFGKRTAPTSGASTFHKGTDIPAPEGTTLIATCDGEITFIGFLGGGGYTITITNVDGLKISYCHVSPNYIVSIGQLVEQGEIIGNVGPKYVYGVVGNNYKDASGNPTNGATTGCHLHIGFRENGEYVNPMDYLK
;
A
#
# COMPACT_ATOMS: atom_id res chain seq x y z
N SER A 1 2.52 -21.48 11.33
CA SER A 1 2.91 -21.31 11.23
C SER A 1 3.62 -20.52 11.43
N ALA A 2 3.73 -20.37 11.57
CA ALA A 2 4.32 -19.74 11.95
C ALA A 2 5.13 -19.04 11.38
N ASP A 3 5.18 -19.05 10.94
CA ASP A 3 5.83 -18.49 10.37
C ASP A 3 6.01 -17.26 10.16
N THR A 4 5.57 -16.80 10.59
CA THR A 4 5.67 -15.46 10.58
C THR A 4 6.68 -14.93 11.40
N GLU A 5 7.59 -15.42 11.45
CA GLU A 5 8.45 -15.22 12.22
C GLU A 5 9.19 -14.12 12.15
N LEU A 6 9.75 -13.72 12.87
CA LEU A 6 10.39 -12.53 13.13
C LEU A 6 11.74 -12.39 12.57
N LYS A 7 12.19 -13.22 11.76
CA LYS A 7 13.49 -13.06 11.14
C LYS A 7 13.40 -12.14 9.95
N PRO A 8 14.49 -11.44 9.61
CA PRO A 8 14.51 -10.59 8.44
C PRO A 8 14.22 -11.37 7.18
N VAL A 9 13.53 -10.72 6.25
CA VAL A 9 13.20 -11.32 4.96
C VAL A 9 13.86 -10.48 3.89
N GLU A 10 14.48 -11.12 2.91
CA GLU A 10 15.22 -10.42 1.89
C GLU A 10 14.42 -10.31 0.59
N LYS A 11 14.87 -9.40 -0.29
CA LYS A 11 14.24 -9.22 -1.58
C LYS A 11 14.15 -10.57 -2.29
N GLY A 12 13.00 -10.84 -2.86
CA GLY A 12 12.75 -12.10 -3.56
C GLY A 12 12.26 -13.23 -2.68
N GLU A 13 12.39 -13.10 -1.37
CA GLU A 13 11.80 -14.09 -0.48
C GLU A 13 10.30 -13.94 -0.41
N LYS A 14 9.61 -15.00 -0.04
CA LYS A 14 8.15 -15.02 0.00
C LYS A 14 7.67 -15.28 1.40
N ILE A 15 6.59 -14.59 1.77
CA ILE A 15 5.89 -14.80 3.03
C ILE A 15 4.45 -15.14 2.68
N PHE A 16 3.95 -16.25 3.22
CA PHE A 16 2.55 -16.60 3.04
C PHE A 16 1.78 -16.24 4.29
N TYR A 17 0.78 -15.40 4.14
CA TYR A 17 0.02 -14.88 5.25
C TYR A 17 -1.39 -14.55 4.77
N GLY A 18 -2.38 -14.98 5.51
CA GLY A 18 -3.77 -14.75 5.14
C GLY A 18 -4.27 -15.67 4.05
N ASN A 19 -5.11 -15.14 3.18
CA ASN A 19 -5.75 -15.89 2.13
C ASN A 19 -4.77 -16.24 1.02
N LEU A 20 -4.73 -17.50 0.59
CA LEU A 20 -3.80 -17.91 -0.46
C LEU A 20 -4.19 -17.45 -1.85
N ASN A 21 -5.42 -16.96 -2.06
CA ASN A 21 -5.81 -16.40 -3.35
C ASN A 21 -5.32 -14.96 -3.45
N PHE A 22 -5.47 -14.22 -2.37
CA PHE A 22 -4.96 -12.84 -2.26
C PHE A 22 -4.37 -12.71 -0.87
N ALA A 23 -3.07 -12.81 -0.77
CA ALA A 23 -2.37 -12.75 0.51
C ALA A 23 -2.55 -11.38 1.16
N TRP A 24 -2.60 -11.36 2.49
CA TRP A 24 -2.65 -10.11 3.25
C TRP A 24 -1.38 -9.31 2.97
N PRO A 25 -1.50 -8.03 2.56
CA PRO A 25 -0.35 -7.30 2.01
C PRO A 25 0.71 -6.89 3.03
N ILE A 26 0.37 -6.94 4.32
CA ILE A 26 1.24 -6.39 5.37
C ILE A 26 1.25 -7.37 6.55
N PRO A 27 2.08 -8.42 6.47
CA PRO A 27 2.12 -9.47 7.49
C PRO A 27 2.35 -8.90 8.88
N GLY A 28 1.56 -9.38 9.83
CA GLY A 28 1.69 -8.99 11.23
C GLY A 28 0.82 -7.80 11.65
N TYR A 29 0.21 -7.09 10.72
CA TYR A 29 -0.60 -5.91 11.03
C TYR A 29 -1.98 -6.09 10.40
N THR A 30 -2.99 -6.34 11.22
CA THR A 30 -4.32 -6.70 10.73
C THR A 30 -5.41 -5.72 11.13
N ALA A 31 -5.09 -4.72 11.94
CA ALA A 31 -6.08 -3.72 12.34
C ALA A 31 -6.37 -2.77 11.19
N ILE A 32 -7.62 -2.44 11.00
CA ILE A 32 -8.06 -1.52 9.97
C ILE A 32 -8.48 -0.22 10.65
N SER A 33 -7.81 0.88 10.31
CA SER A 33 -8.14 2.18 10.89
C SER A 33 -9.18 2.94 10.06
N SER A 34 -9.29 2.63 8.77
CA SER A 34 -10.27 3.28 7.90
C SER A 34 -10.63 2.32 6.78
N PRO A 35 -11.89 1.81 6.78
CA PRO A 35 -12.31 0.87 5.76
C PRO A 35 -12.70 1.55 4.46
N PHE A 36 -12.84 0.75 3.41
CA PHE A 36 -13.32 1.22 2.11
C PHE A 36 -14.75 1.74 2.24
N GLY A 37 -15.03 2.82 1.52
CA GLY A 37 -16.38 3.32 1.37
C GLY A 37 -16.59 4.71 1.95
N LYS A 38 -17.85 5.09 2.18
CA LYS A 38 -18.18 6.42 2.66
C LYS A 38 -17.68 6.65 4.07
N ARG A 39 -17.18 7.85 4.32
CA ARG A 39 -16.65 8.23 5.63
C ARG A 39 -16.66 9.75 5.76
N THR A 40 -16.48 10.22 7.01
CA THR A 40 -16.15 11.63 7.25
C THR A 40 -14.68 11.83 6.88
N ALA A 41 -14.36 12.91 6.17
CA ALA A 41 -12.97 13.17 5.79
C ALA A 41 -12.09 13.29 7.04
N PRO A 42 -11.03 12.48 7.16
CA PRO A 42 -10.18 12.49 8.36
C PRO A 42 -9.30 13.73 8.45
N THR A 43 -9.04 14.39 7.33
CA THR A 43 -8.26 15.62 7.28
C THR A 43 -8.85 16.53 6.23
N SER A 44 -8.51 17.81 6.31
CA SER A 44 -8.89 18.77 5.28
C SER A 44 -8.29 18.31 3.94
N GLY A 45 -9.12 18.26 2.91
CA GLY A 45 -8.70 17.83 1.59
C GLY A 45 -8.75 16.35 1.33
N ALA A 46 -8.99 15.53 2.35
CA ALA A 46 -9.16 14.09 2.15
C ALA A 46 -10.54 13.78 1.61
N SER A 47 -10.66 12.65 0.94
CA SER A 47 -11.92 12.22 0.34
C SER A 47 -12.93 11.76 1.38
N THR A 48 -14.21 12.01 1.13
CA THR A 48 -15.30 11.46 1.92
C THR A 48 -15.70 10.06 1.45
N PHE A 49 -15.19 9.61 0.30
CA PHE A 49 -15.30 8.22 -0.12
C PHE A 49 -13.90 7.63 -0.15
N HIS A 50 -13.67 6.65 0.72
CA HIS A 50 -12.35 6.03 0.83
C HIS A 50 -12.19 4.95 -0.22
N LYS A 51 -11.22 5.12 -1.09
CA LYS A 51 -11.03 4.24 -2.25
C LYS A 51 -10.15 3.03 -1.95
N GLY A 52 -9.91 2.75 -0.70
CA GLY A 52 -9.11 1.62 -0.27
C GLY A 52 -9.30 1.35 1.21
N THR A 53 -8.38 0.60 1.77
CA THR A 53 -8.40 0.24 3.19
C THR A 53 -7.08 0.66 3.81
N ASP A 54 -7.13 1.29 4.98
CA ASP A 54 -5.94 1.74 5.69
C ASP A 54 -5.60 0.79 6.82
N ILE A 55 -4.35 0.38 6.88
CA ILE A 55 -3.82 -0.55 7.86
C ILE A 55 -2.63 0.11 8.55
N PRO A 56 -2.76 0.54 9.81
CA PRO A 56 -1.64 1.21 10.50
C PRO A 56 -0.48 0.26 10.73
N ALA A 57 0.72 0.76 10.55
CA ALA A 57 1.95 0.01 10.83
C ALA A 57 3.12 0.99 10.87
N PRO A 58 4.19 0.65 11.59
CA PRO A 58 5.36 1.51 11.65
C PRO A 58 6.05 1.67 10.30
N GLU A 59 6.74 2.79 10.15
CA GLU A 59 7.62 2.98 8.99
C GLU A 59 8.61 1.81 8.90
N GLY A 60 8.82 1.31 7.68
CA GLY A 60 9.74 0.21 7.45
C GLY A 60 9.10 -1.16 7.45
N THR A 61 7.81 -1.26 7.84
CA THR A 61 7.13 -2.57 7.87
C THR A 61 7.10 -3.18 6.47
N THR A 62 7.39 -4.47 6.39
CA THR A 62 7.47 -5.20 5.13
C THR A 62 6.11 -5.32 4.46
N LEU A 63 6.11 -5.08 3.15
CA LEU A 63 4.93 -5.25 2.29
C LEU A 63 5.18 -6.38 1.31
N ILE A 64 4.17 -7.21 1.08
CA ILE A 64 4.27 -8.33 0.15
C ILE A 64 3.21 -8.23 -0.93
N ALA A 65 3.48 -8.89 -2.06
CA ALA A 65 2.52 -8.94 -3.16
C ALA A 65 1.32 -9.80 -2.76
N THR A 66 0.12 -9.26 -2.93
CA THR A 66 -1.10 -10.01 -2.61
C THR A 66 -1.34 -11.14 -3.59
N CYS A 67 -0.83 -11.01 -4.80
CA CYS A 67 -1.02 -12.01 -5.85
C CYS A 67 0.11 -11.90 -6.87
N ASP A 68 0.18 -12.88 -7.75
CA ASP A 68 1.10 -12.82 -8.89
C ASP A 68 0.71 -11.67 -9.80
N GLY A 69 1.68 -10.99 -10.36
CA GLY A 69 1.40 -9.92 -11.29
C GLY A 69 2.66 -9.20 -11.76
N GLU A 70 2.43 -8.08 -12.39
CA GLU A 70 3.50 -7.24 -12.91
C GLU A 70 3.48 -5.89 -12.20
N ILE A 71 4.63 -5.36 -11.87
CA ILE A 71 4.74 -3.99 -11.34
C ILE A 71 4.48 -3.03 -12.50
N THR A 72 3.36 -2.33 -12.45
CA THR A 72 2.95 -1.45 -13.55
C THR A 72 3.07 0.03 -13.22
N PHE A 73 3.25 0.39 -11.96
CA PHE A 73 3.49 1.78 -11.58
C PHE A 73 4.37 1.87 -10.34
N ILE A 74 5.31 2.79 -10.36
CA ILE A 74 6.13 3.19 -9.22
C ILE A 74 6.29 4.70 -9.31
N GLY A 75 5.95 5.42 -8.25
CA GLY A 75 6.14 6.85 -8.24
C GLY A 75 5.27 7.54 -7.20
N PHE A 76 5.36 8.86 -7.18
CA PHE A 76 4.54 9.70 -6.31
C PHE A 76 3.22 10.01 -6.99
N LEU A 77 2.11 9.62 -6.35
CA LEU A 77 0.80 9.71 -6.97
C LEU A 77 -0.16 10.50 -6.08
N GLY A 78 -0.04 11.80 -6.09
CA GLY A 78 -0.96 12.70 -5.40
C GLY A 78 -1.28 12.29 -3.99
N GLY A 79 -2.57 12.05 -3.71
CA GLY A 79 -3.03 11.66 -2.38
C GLY A 79 -2.47 10.33 -1.87
N GLY A 80 -2.05 9.46 -2.77
CA GLY A 80 -1.45 8.18 -2.38
C GLY A 80 0.00 8.29 -1.95
N GLY A 81 0.65 9.41 -2.25
CA GLY A 81 2.07 9.54 -1.99
C GLY A 81 2.89 8.56 -2.82
N TYR A 82 4.02 8.13 -2.29
CA TYR A 82 4.80 7.12 -2.98
C TYR A 82 4.00 5.82 -3.07
N THR A 83 3.91 5.29 -4.27
CA THR A 83 2.97 4.22 -4.61
C THR A 83 3.66 3.13 -5.42
N ILE A 84 3.24 1.90 -5.20
CA ILE A 84 3.58 0.74 -6.04
C ILE A 84 2.27 0.12 -6.50
N THR A 85 2.13 -0.13 -7.80
CA THR A 85 0.94 -0.82 -8.32
C THR A 85 1.34 -2.14 -8.97
N ILE A 86 0.61 -3.19 -8.61
CA ILE A 86 0.70 -4.51 -9.24
C ILE A 86 -0.55 -4.68 -10.10
N THR A 87 -0.38 -5.17 -11.32
CA THR A 87 -1.50 -5.57 -12.15
C THR A 87 -1.43 -7.08 -12.35
N ASN A 88 -2.50 -7.79 -11.98
CA ASN A 88 -2.51 -9.23 -12.14
C ASN A 88 -2.94 -9.66 -13.54
N VAL A 89 -2.98 -10.96 -13.79
CA VAL A 89 -3.28 -11.49 -15.11
C VAL A 89 -4.69 -11.13 -15.59
N ASP A 90 -5.61 -10.90 -14.66
CA ASP A 90 -6.99 -10.54 -15.00
C ASP A 90 -7.18 -9.03 -15.13
N GLY A 91 -6.12 -8.26 -15.01
CA GLY A 91 -6.20 -6.81 -15.11
C GLY A 91 -6.57 -6.09 -13.83
N LEU A 92 -6.71 -6.81 -12.72
CA LEU A 92 -6.94 -6.21 -11.41
C LEU A 92 -5.70 -5.43 -11.00
N LYS A 93 -5.89 -4.19 -10.58
CA LYS A 93 -4.78 -3.34 -10.14
C LYS A 93 -4.80 -3.17 -8.64
N ILE A 94 -3.69 -3.43 -8.01
CA ILE A 94 -3.54 -3.33 -6.56
C ILE A 94 -2.48 -2.29 -6.28
N SER A 95 -2.86 -1.19 -5.63
CA SER A 95 -1.95 -0.09 -5.34
C SER A 95 -1.65 -0.02 -3.86
N TYR A 96 -0.36 0.02 -3.54
CA TYR A 96 0.17 0.16 -2.20
C TYR A 96 0.63 1.60 -2.08
N CYS A 97 -0.01 2.38 -1.21
CA CYS A 97 0.23 3.82 -1.09
C CYS A 97 0.91 4.16 0.23
N HIS A 98 1.54 5.34 0.27
CA HIS A 98 2.31 5.84 1.41
C HIS A 98 3.49 4.92 1.73
N VAL A 99 4.08 4.37 0.66
CA VAL A 99 5.21 3.44 0.82
C VAL A 99 6.53 4.20 0.85
N SER A 100 7.60 3.48 1.19
CA SER A 100 8.95 4.03 1.16
C SER A 100 9.39 4.32 -0.27
N PRO A 101 10.04 5.46 -0.50
CA PRO A 101 10.60 5.75 -1.82
C PRO A 101 11.85 4.92 -2.14
N ASN A 102 12.36 4.16 -1.17
CA ASN A 102 13.49 3.27 -1.43
C ASN A 102 12.97 1.98 -2.03
N TYR A 103 12.56 2.07 -3.28
CA TYR A 103 11.94 0.96 -3.99
C TYR A 103 12.92 -0.18 -4.21
N ILE A 104 12.42 -1.41 -4.03
CA ILE A 104 13.19 -2.63 -4.27
C ILE A 104 12.66 -3.40 -5.47
N VAL A 105 11.65 -2.86 -6.15
CA VAL A 105 11.08 -3.43 -7.37
C VAL A 105 11.14 -2.38 -8.47
N SER A 106 11.00 -2.84 -9.72
CA SER A 106 11.06 -1.96 -10.89
C SER A 106 9.82 -2.16 -11.76
N ILE A 107 9.44 -1.14 -12.51
CA ILE A 107 8.35 -1.25 -13.48
C ILE A 107 8.68 -2.34 -14.47
N GLY A 108 7.71 -3.21 -14.75
CA GLY A 108 7.87 -4.35 -15.62
C GLY A 108 8.31 -5.62 -14.92
N GLN A 109 8.71 -5.54 -13.67
CA GLN A 109 9.11 -6.72 -12.91
C GLN A 109 7.91 -7.61 -12.63
N LEU A 110 8.07 -8.91 -12.84
CA LEU A 110 7.06 -9.88 -12.45
C LEU A 110 7.29 -10.26 -11.00
N VAL A 111 6.23 -10.29 -10.23
CA VAL A 111 6.28 -10.68 -8.82
C VAL A 111 5.30 -11.82 -8.57
N GLU A 112 5.61 -12.64 -7.58
CA GLU A 112 4.74 -13.75 -7.18
C GLU A 112 4.07 -13.41 -5.86
N GLN A 113 2.92 -14.00 -5.62
CA GLN A 113 2.20 -13.86 -4.36
C GLN A 113 3.15 -14.13 -3.18
N GLY A 114 3.15 -13.24 -2.21
CA GLY A 114 4.00 -13.37 -1.02
C GLY A 114 5.39 -12.79 -1.17
N GLU A 115 5.79 -12.39 -2.37
CA GLU A 115 7.11 -11.80 -2.58
C GLU A 115 7.19 -10.42 -1.95
N ILE A 116 8.29 -10.09 -1.30
CA ILE A 116 8.50 -8.76 -0.73
C ILE A 116 8.63 -7.74 -1.84
N ILE A 117 7.85 -6.67 -1.77
CA ILE A 117 7.86 -5.64 -2.80
C ILE A 117 8.26 -4.26 -2.28
N GLY A 118 8.25 -4.04 -0.98
CA GLY A 118 8.57 -2.74 -0.43
C GLY A 118 8.30 -2.65 1.04
N ASN A 119 8.19 -1.42 1.52
CA ASN A 119 8.03 -1.14 2.94
C ASN A 119 7.07 0.02 3.14
N VAL A 120 6.42 0.05 4.30
CA VAL A 120 5.65 1.22 4.73
C VAL A 120 6.59 2.41 4.79
N GLY A 121 6.16 3.54 4.23
CA GLY A 121 6.99 4.71 4.13
C GLY A 121 6.89 5.65 5.32
N PRO A 122 7.66 6.72 5.28
CA PRO A 122 7.62 7.75 6.31
C PRO A 122 6.37 8.61 6.16
N LYS A 123 5.99 9.29 7.24
CA LYS A 123 4.91 10.27 7.20
C LYS A 123 5.34 11.50 6.38
N TYR A 124 6.57 11.94 6.55
CA TYR A 124 7.08 13.15 5.90
C TYR A 124 8.04 12.82 4.77
N VAL A 125 7.87 13.55 3.66
CA VAL A 125 8.77 13.42 2.50
C VAL A 125 9.11 14.82 2.01
N TYR A 126 10.36 15.03 1.60
CA TYR A 126 10.82 16.37 1.24
C TYR A 126 11.34 16.39 -0.20
N GLY A 127 11.20 17.54 -0.85
CA GLY A 127 11.75 17.72 -2.19
C GLY A 127 10.95 17.09 -3.31
N VAL A 128 9.71 16.67 -3.03
CA VAL A 128 8.87 16.06 -4.06
C VAL A 128 8.18 17.17 -4.84
N VAL A 129 8.52 17.31 -6.11
CA VAL A 129 7.95 18.33 -6.98
C VAL A 129 6.45 18.08 -7.14
N GLY A 130 5.65 19.11 -6.89
CA GLY A 130 4.19 19.03 -7.06
C GLY A 130 3.46 18.41 -5.89
N ASN A 131 4.13 18.03 -4.81
CA ASN A 131 3.46 17.53 -3.63
C ASN A 131 2.78 18.68 -2.89
N ASN A 132 1.45 18.70 -2.90
CA ASN A 132 0.67 19.72 -2.23
C ASN A 132 0.16 19.28 -0.86
N TYR A 133 0.49 18.06 -0.44
CA TYR A 133 0.01 17.53 0.84
C TYR A 133 0.97 17.88 1.96
N LYS A 134 0.40 18.37 3.05
CA LYS A 134 1.19 18.76 4.23
C LYS A 134 0.30 18.68 5.46
N ASP A 135 0.93 18.56 6.62
CA ASP A 135 0.19 18.56 7.88
C ASP A 135 -0.15 19.99 8.32
N ALA A 136 -0.77 20.12 9.48
CA ALA A 136 -1.21 21.40 9.99
C ALA A 136 -0.04 22.36 10.27
N SER A 137 1.15 21.84 10.47
CA SER A 137 2.35 22.63 10.72
C SER A 137 3.09 22.98 9.43
N GLY A 138 2.60 22.53 8.28
CA GLY A 138 3.20 22.84 6.98
C GLY A 138 4.28 21.85 6.56
N ASN A 139 4.48 20.76 7.27
CA ASN A 139 5.47 19.75 6.90
C ASN A 139 4.91 18.87 5.78
N PRO A 140 5.66 18.66 4.69
CA PRO A 140 5.15 17.90 3.55
C PRO A 140 4.99 16.42 3.90
N THR A 141 3.86 15.85 3.51
CA THR A 141 3.51 14.49 3.84
C THR A 141 3.57 13.57 2.63
N ASN A 142 3.66 12.27 2.89
CA ASN A 142 3.72 11.22 1.88
C ASN A 142 2.30 10.97 1.36
N GLY A 143 1.77 11.95 0.64
CA GLY A 143 0.38 11.99 0.21
C GLY A 143 -0.54 12.41 1.34
N ALA A 144 -1.81 12.06 1.24
CA ALA A 144 -2.83 12.43 2.23
C ALA A 144 -2.76 11.45 3.40
N THR A 145 -1.92 11.76 4.38
CA THR A 145 -1.73 10.86 5.52
C THR A 145 -1.57 11.65 6.81
N THR A 146 -2.05 11.07 7.91
CA THR A 146 -1.85 11.61 9.25
C THR A 146 -0.81 10.80 10.04
N GLY A 147 -0.26 9.74 9.47
CA GLY A 147 0.74 8.92 10.13
C GLY A 147 1.07 7.70 9.28
N CYS A 148 2.00 6.90 9.76
CA CYS A 148 2.45 5.74 9.01
C CYS A 148 1.38 4.66 8.95
N HIS A 149 1.07 4.23 7.74
CA HIS A 149 0.12 3.15 7.49
C HIS A 149 0.25 2.71 6.05
N LEU A 150 -0.29 1.54 5.75
CA LEU A 150 -0.50 1.14 4.36
C LEU A 150 -1.91 1.54 3.96
N HIS A 151 -2.04 2.25 2.84
CA HIS A 151 -3.32 2.38 2.15
C HIS A 151 -3.26 1.44 0.97
N ILE A 152 -4.16 0.47 0.93
CA ILE A 152 -4.22 -0.48 -0.19
C ILE A 152 -5.52 -0.29 -0.95
N GLY A 153 -5.41 -0.12 -2.26
CA GLY A 153 -6.57 0.06 -3.13
C GLY A 153 -6.61 -1.02 -4.19
N PHE A 154 -7.81 -1.52 -4.44
CA PHE A 154 -8.06 -2.48 -5.50
C PHE A 154 -8.94 -1.82 -6.56
N ARG A 155 -8.56 -1.97 -7.83
CA ARG A 155 -9.32 -1.38 -8.93
C ARG A 155 -9.59 -2.43 -9.98
N GLU A 156 -10.87 -2.68 -10.20
CA GLU A 156 -11.35 -3.68 -11.14
C GLU A 156 -12.08 -2.96 -12.27
N ASN A 157 -11.64 -3.18 -13.51
CA ASN A 157 -12.24 -2.54 -14.68
C ASN A 157 -12.32 -1.01 -14.53
N GLY A 158 -11.31 -0.41 -13.95
CA GLY A 158 -11.26 1.04 -13.77
C GLY A 158 -11.98 1.58 -12.55
N GLU A 159 -12.69 0.74 -11.80
CA GLU A 159 -13.43 1.17 -10.62
C GLU A 159 -12.81 0.63 -9.36
N TYR A 160 -12.77 1.46 -8.32
CA TYR A 160 -12.28 1.04 -7.02
C TYR A 160 -13.31 0.14 -6.34
N VAL A 161 -12.83 -0.98 -5.81
CA VAL A 161 -13.65 -1.97 -5.14
C VAL A 161 -13.09 -2.22 -3.74
N ASN A 162 -13.91 -2.81 -2.87
CA ASN A 162 -13.51 -3.05 -1.49
C ASN A 162 -12.40 -4.10 -1.43
N PRO A 163 -11.20 -3.75 -0.94
CA PRO A 163 -10.11 -4.70 -0.83
C PRO A 163 -10.47 -5.94 -0.01
N MET A 164 -11.37 -5.80 0.97
CA MET A 164 -11.73 -6.91 1.82
C MET A 164 -12.57 -7.96 1.11
N ASP A 165 -13.10 -7.66 -0.08
CA ASP A 165 -13.74 -8.66 -0.91
C ASP A 165 -12.71 -9.67 -1.44
N TYR A 166 -11.45 -9.29 -1.48
CA TYR A 166 -10.37 -10.14 -1.96
C TYR A 166 -9.50 -10.66 -0.83
N LEU A 167 -9.26 -9.85 0.19
CA LEU A 167 -8.26 -10.14 1.23
C LEU A 167 -8.81 -10.90 2.43
N LYS A 168 -10.11 -10.94 2.54
CA LYS A 168 -10.74 -11.52 3.70
C LYS A 168 -10.64 -13.02 3.79
#